data_e83c759de00a79d32ba4b6362095ac52
#
_entry.id   e83c759de00a79d32ba4b6362095ac52
#
_cell.length_a   1.000
_cell.length_b   1.000
_cell.length_c   1.000
_cell.angle_alpha   90.00
_cell.angle_beta   90.00
_cell.angle_gamma   90.00
#
_symmetry.space_group_name_H-M   'P 1'
#
loop_
_entity.id
_entity.type
_entity.pdbx_description
1 polymer ?
#
loop_
_entity_poly.entity_id
_entity_poly.type
_entity_poly.pdbx_seq_one_letter_code
_entity_poly.pdbx_strand_id
1 'polypeptide(L)'
;MEELKKAPVTVLLILANILVFSAVEFTGGSEDTMHMLQCGAAYTPAIMQGEYYRIFTSMFLHFGPQHLGNNMLVLFVLGGRLERTVGKLKYLLVYLLGGMGGNLLCLFLELDSADFAVSAGASGAVFAVMGAMIYAVIRGRGHIEDLSARQVVIMAAFSLYFGFTSEGVDNAAHVGGLILSLIHISEPTRH
;
A
#
# COMPACT_ATOMS: atom_id res chain seq x y z
N MET A 1 -22.28 -7.95 4.30
CA MET A 1 -21.60 -8.96 5.14
C MET A 1 -21.20 -10.22 4.36
N GLU A 2 -21.99 -10.72 3.42
CA GLU A 2 -21.59 -11.90 2.61
C GLU A 2 -20.37 -11.65 1.71
N GLU A 3 -20.23 -10.50 1.13
CA GLU A 3 -19.08 -10.14 0.27
C GLU A 3 -17.75 -10.11 1.05
N LEU A 4 -17.78 -9.66 2.31
CA LEU A 4 -16.60 -9.67 3.19
C LEU A 4 -16.13 -11.09 3.55
N LYS A 5 -17.08 -12.05 3.68
CA LYS A 5 -16.73 -13.45 3.92
C LYS A 5 -15.99 -14.08 2.73
N LYS A 6 -16.15 -13.52 1.53
CA LYS A 6 -15.49 -13.97 0.31
C LYS A 6 -14.09 -13.35 0.10
N ALA A 7 -13.71 -12.39 0.94
CA ALA A 7 -12.42 -11.69 0.86
C ALA A 7 -11.72 -11.61 2.25
N PRO A 8 -11.40 -12.76 2.87
CA PRO A 8 -10.87 -12.79 4.23
C PRO A 8 -9.48 -12.16 4.37
N VAL A 9 -8.62 -12.22 3.35
CA VAL A 9 -7.29 -11.60 3.40
C VAL A 9 -7.40 -10.08 3.43
N THR A 10 -8.30 -9.50 2.62
CA THR A 10 -8.57 -8.05 2.65
C THR A 10 -9.04 -7.61 4.04
N VAL A 11 -9.97 -8.36 4.65
CA VAL A 11 -10.46 -8.07 6.00
C VAL A 11 -9.33 -8.14 7.02
N LEU A 12 -8.49 -9.18 6.97
CA LEU A 12 -7.36 -9.35 7.87
C LEU A 12 -6.33 -8.21 7.73
N LEU A 13 -6.02 -7.80 6.51
CA LEU A 13 -5.12 -6.68 6.26
C LEU A 13 -5.66 -5.36 6.79
N ILE A 14 -6.96 -5.08 6.59
CA ILE A 14 -7.61 -3.89 7.14
C ILE A 14 -7.56 -3.92 8.68
N LEU A 15 -7.92 -5.05 9.29
CA LEU A 15 -7.89 -5.20 10.74
C LEU A 15 -6.46 -5.05 11.30
N ALA A 16 -5.45 -5.62 10.64
CA ALA A 16 -4.06 -5.48 11.06
C ALA A 16 -3.62 -4.01 11.06
N ASN A 17 -3.92 -3.26 10.00
CA ASN A 17 -3.61 -1.83 9.92
C ASN A 17 -4.32 -1.01 11.00
N ILE A 18 -5.62 -1.27 11.24
CA ILE A 18 -6.38 -0.57 12.29
C ILE A 18 -5.83 -0.90 13.69
N LEU A 19 -5.48 -2.16 13.96
CA LEU A 19 -4.93 -2.56 15.25
C LEU A 19 -3.56 -1.93 15.52
N VAL A 20 -2.67 -1.96 14.51
CA VAL A 20 -1.35 -1.30 14.62
C VAL A 20 -1.52 0.20 14.83
N PHE A 21 -2.37 0.87 14.04
CA PHE A 21 -2.67 2.29 14.20
C PHE A 21 -3.18 2.60 15.61
N SER A 22 -4.15 1.81 16.12
CA SER A 22 -4.69 2.01 17.46
C SER A 22 -3.60 1.86 18.53
N ALA A 23 -2.71 0.87 18.39
CA ALA A 23 -1.60 0.68 19.33
C ALA A 23 -0.64 1.88 19.33
N VAL A 24 -0.28 2.39 18.15
CA VAL A 24 0.59 3.57 18.00
C VAL A 24 -0.09 4.82 18.61
N GLU A 25 -1.37 5.02 18.33
CA GLU A 25 -2.12 6.17 18.86
C GLU A 25 -2.18 6.17 20.38
N PHE A 26 -2.39 5.01 21.01
CA PHE A 26 -2.42 4.87 22.46
C PHE A 26 -1.06 4.98 23.15
N THR A 27 0.05 4.73 22.44
CA THR A 27 1.40 4.70 23.04
C THR A 27 2.19 5.99 22.87
N GLY A 28 1.79 6.89 21.98
CA GLY A 28 2.53 8.15 21.78
C GLY A 28 1.98 9.05 20.67
N GLY A 29 0.95 8.60 19.97
CA GLY A 29 0.34 9.36 18.88
C GLY A 29 0.95 9.06 17.52
N SER A 30 0.07 8.95 16.54
CA SER A 30 0.44 8.60 15.14
C SER A 30 0.95 9.80 14.33
N GLU A 31 0.88 11.01 14.85
CA GLU A 31 1.38 12.22 14.21
C GLU A 31 2.76 12.65 14.73
N ASP A 32 3.24 12.04 15.82
CA ASP A 32 4.59 12.27 16.34
C ASP A 32 5.63 11.48 15.51
N THR A 33 6.47 12.19 14.76
CA THR A 33 7.48 11.59 13.89
C THR A 33 8.50 10.75 14.66
N MET A 34 8.92 11.17 15.85
CA MET A 34 9.89 10.42 16.66
C MET A 34 9.27 9.15 17.20
N HIS A 35 8.01 9.20 17.64
CA HIS A 35 7.29 8.01 18.05
C HIS A 35 7.08 7.04 16.90
N MET A 36 6.68 7.53 15.72
CA MET A 36 6.55 6.73 14.50
C MET A 36 7.87 6.03 14.12
N LEU A 37 9.00 6.75 14.24
CA LEU A 37 10.32 6.18 14.03
C LEU A 37 10.62 5.04 15.02
N GLN A 38 10.29 5.22 16.31
CA GLN A 38 10.44 4.19 17.35
C GLN A 38 9.55 2.97 17.07
N CYS A 39 8.36 3.18 16.49
CA CYS A 39 7.42 2.13 16.11
C CYS A 39 7.84 1.36 14.84
N GLY A 40 8.89 1.78 14.13
CA GLY A 40 9.41 1.08 12.96
C GLY A 40 8.97 1.68 11.62
N ALA A 41 8.70 3.00 11.56
CA ALA A 41 8.53 3.73 10.31
C ALA A 41 9.81 3.66 9.45
N ALA A 42 9.67 3.74 8.13
CA ALA A 42 10.79 3.73 7.21
C ALA A 42 11.61 5.02 7.37
N TYR A 43 12.92 4.83 7.45
CA TYR A 43 13.89 5.92 7.54
C TYR A 43 15.20 5.43 6.95
N THR A 44 15.60 6.00 5.83
CA THR A 44 16.74 5.54 5.05
C THR A 44 18.04 5.40 5.85
N PRO A 45 18.45 6.36 6.72
CA PRO A 45 19.65 6.18 7.53
C PRO A 45 19.61 4.98 8.48
N ALA A 46 18.45 4.68 9.10
CA ALA A 46 18.32 3.54 9.98
C ALA A 46 18.34 2.21 9.20
N ILE A 47 17.70 2.16 8.04
CA ILE A 47 17.71 0.99 7.15
C ILE A 47 19.15 0.69 6.69
N MET A 48 19.92 1.70 6.32
CA MET A 48 21.33 1.58 5.93
C MET A 48 22.23 1.12 7.09
N GLN A 49 21.82 1.34 8.33
CA GLN A 49 22.49 0.82 9.54
C GLN A 49 22.07 -0.61 9.92
N GLY A 50 21.21 -1.25 9.11
CA GLY A 50 20.82 -2.65 9.27
C GLY A 50 19.40 -2.86 9.81
N GLU A 51 18.59 -1.82 10.02
CA GLU A 51 17.21 -1.94 10.49
C GLU A 51 16.25 -2.27 9.32
N TYR A 52 16.55 -3.34 8.58
CA TYR A 52 15.81 -3.75 7.37
C TYR A 52 14.34 -4.09 7.62
N TYR A 53 13.97 -4.43 8.84
CA TYR A 53 12.59 -4.71 9.23
C TYR A 53 11.66 -3.53 8.94
N ARG A 54 12.18 -2.29 8.91
CA ARG A 54 11.43 -1.06 8.62
C ARG A 54 10.79 -1.06 7.23
N ILE A 55 11.39 -1.76 6.27
CA ILE A 55 10.82 -1.93 4.93
C ILE A 55 9.47 -2.64 4.99
N PHE A 56 9.27 -3.51 5.96
CA PHE A 56 8.02 -4.24 6.18
C PHE A 56 7.11 -3.54 7.19
N THR A 57 7.63 -3.14 8.35
CA THR A 57 6.80 -2.61 9.44
C THR A 57 6.14 -1.28 9.10
N SER A 58 6.82 -0.43 8.34
CA SER A 58 6.30 0.86 7.89
C SER A 58 5.00 0.74 7.06
N MET A 59 4.80 -0.39 6.40
CA MET A 59 3.59 -0.66 5.60
C MET A 59 2.30 -0.71 6.44
N PHE A 60 2.40 -0.90 7.75
CA PHE A 60 1.27 -1.00 8.67
C PHE A 60 1.10 0.22 9.57
N LEU A 61 2.05 1.15 9.52
CA LEU A 61 2.02 2.41 10.26
C LEU A 61 1.35 3.51 9.41
N HIS A 62 0.69 4.47 10.05
CA HIS A 62 0.03 5.58 9.35
C HIS A 62 0.14 6.87 10.12
N PHE A 63 0.50 7.96 9.43
CA PHE A 63 0.48 9.31 9.99
C PHE A 63 -0.96 9.85 10.01
N GLY A 64 -1.57 9.82 11.20
CA GLY A 64 -2.91 10.32 11.44
C GLY A 64 -4.07 9.48 10.90
N PRO A 65 -5.27 9.70 11.42
CA PRO A 65 -6.45 8.91 11.10
C PRO A 65 -6.94 9.08 9.66
N GLN A 66 -6.69 10.25 9.05
CA GLN A 66 -7.09 10.52 7.68
C GLN A 66 -6.28 9.66 6.69
N HIS A 67 -4.96 9.52 6.92
CA HIS A 67 -4.09 8.68 6.09
C HIS A 67 -4.52 7.21 6.18
N LEU A 68 -4.74 6.69 7.39
CA LEU A 68 -5.29 5.35 7.57
C LEU A 68 -6.62 5.19 6.84
N GLY A 69 -7.57 6.10 7.09
CA GLY A 69 -8.92 6.03 6.52
C GLY A 69 -8.93 5.95 5.00
N ASN A 70 -8.12 6.78 4.33
CA ASN A 70 -7.98 6.78 2.88
C ASN A 70 -7.43 5.44 2.37
N ASN A 71 -6.38 4.90 2.98
CA ASN A 71 -5.81 3.60 2.59
C ASN A 71 -6.83 2.47 2.79
N MET A 72 -7.48 2.43 3.95
CA MET A 72 -8.45 1.38 4.26
C MET A 72 -9.70 1.43 3.37
N LEU A 73 -10.16 2.63 3.00
CA LEU A 73 -11.27 2.80 2.06
C LEU A 73 -10.94 2.19 0.69
N VAL A 74 -9.77 2.52 0.14
CA VAL A 74 -9.35 1.99 -1.15
C VAL A 74 -9.14 0.49 -1.09
N LEU A 75 -8.50 0.00 -0.02
CA LEU A 75 -8.28 -1.43 0.21
C LEU A 75 -9.61 -2.19 0.33
N PHE A 76 -10.60 -1.61 1.01
CA PHE A 76 -11.94 -2.18 1.12
C PHE A 76 -12.64 -2.28 -0.24
N VAL A 77 -12.59 -1.20 -1.04
CA VAL A 77 -13.27 -1.14 -2.34
C VAL A 77 -12.62 -2.01 -3.39
N LEU A 78 -11.28 -1.98 -3.51
CA LEU A 78 -10.55 -2.68 -4.57
C LEU A 78 -9.99 -4.04 -4.12
N GLY A 79 -9.50 -4.13 -2.88
CA GLY A 79 -8.83 -5.32 -2.38
C GLY A 79 -9.74 -6.55 -2.38
N GLY A 80 -10.97 -6.41 -1.89
CA GLY A 80 -11.92 -7.52 -1.88
C GLY A 80 -12.26 -8.04 -3.29
N ARG A 81 -12.39 -7.14 -4.27
CA ARG A 81 -12.63 -7.51 -5.68
C ARG A 81 -11.40 -8.21 -6.28
N LEU A 82 -10.22 -7.64 -6.04
CA LEU A 82 -8.98 -8.25 -6.54
C LEU A 82 -8.75 -9.63 -5.91
N GLU A 83 -8.95 -9.77 -4.59
CA GLU A 83 -8.81 -11.06 -3.90
C GLU A 83 -9.71 -12.14 -4.51
N ARG A 84 -10.97 -11.81 -4.82
CA ARG A 84 -11.91 -12.72 -5.48
C ARG A 84 -11.49 -13.07 -6.91
N THR A 85 -10.86 -12.13 -7.60
CA THR A 85 -10.45 -12.29 -9.00
C THR A 85 -9.19 -13.13 -9.15
N VAL A 86 -8.15 -12.85 -8.35
CA VAL A 86 -6.83 -13.49 -8.51
C VAL A 86 -6.57 -14.59 -7.48
N GLY A 87 -7.41 -14.70 -6.45
CA GLY A 87 -7.26 -15.63 -5.34
C GLY A 87 -6.42 -15.07 -4.18
N LYS A 88 -6.61 -15.66 -2.99
CA LYS A 88 -6.07 -15.18 -1.71
C LYS A 88 -4.55 -15.02 -1.70
N LEU A 89 -3.82 -16.05 -2.18
CA LEU A 89 -2.37 -16.06 -2.13
C LEU A 89 -1.76 -15.02 -3.07
N LYS A 90 -2.24 -14.94 -4.31
CA LYS A 90 -1.74 -13.94 -5.27
C LYS A 90 -2.04 -12.53 -4.81
N TYR A 91 -3.24 -12.29 -4.27
CA TYR A 91 -3.60 -11.01 -3.69
C TYR A 91 -2.69 -10.60 -2.53
N LEU A 92 -2.42 -11.53 -1.59
CA LEU A 92 -1.50 -11.27 -0.47
C LEU A 92 -0.09 -10.96 -0.97
N LEU A 93 0.42 -11.69 -1.96
CA LEU A 93 1.71 -11.42 -2.57
C LEU A 93 1.76 -10.05 -3.25
N VAL A 94 0.72 -9.67 -3.99
CA VAL A 94 0.62 -8.32 -4.60
C VAL A 94 0.71 -7.24 -3.53
N TYR A 95 -0.03 -7.40 -2.42
CA TYR A 95 -0.01 -6.44 -1.32
C TYR A 95 1.38 -6.34 -0.67
N LEU A 96 1.95 -7.46 -0.25
CA LEU A 96 3.22 -7.48 0.48
C LEU A 96 4.40 -7.07 -0.39
N LEU A 97 4.54 -7.67 -1.58
CA LEU A 97 5.65 -7.35 -2.48
C LEU A 97 5.53 -5.94 -3.05
N GLY A 98 4.31 -5.49 -3.34
CA GLY A 98 4.07 -4.13 -3.80
C GLY A 98 4.43 -3.08 -2.77
N GLY A 99 4.06 -3.29 -1.51
CA GLY A 99 4.41 -2.38 -0.42
C GLY A 99 5.90 -2.36 -0.11
N MET A 100 6.52 -3.54 0.04
CA MET A 100 7.98 -3.62 0.23
C MET A 100 8.75 -3.05 -0.96
N GLY A 101 8.29 -3.32 -2.19
CA GLY A 101 8.91 -2.79 -3.39
C GLY A 101 8.80 -1.26 -3.51
N GLY A 102 7.67 -0.69 -3.06
CA GLY A 102 7.52 0.75 -2.94
C GLY A 102 8.55 1.35 -1.97
N ASN A 103 8.68 0.77 -0.78
CA ASN A 103 9.65 1.22 0.22
C ASN A 103 11.12 1.03 -0.25
N LEU A 104 11.41 -0.04 -0.99
CA LEU A 104 12.74 -0.25 -1.59
C LEU A 104 13.05 0.77 -2.68
N LEU A 105 12.06 1.15 -3.49
CA LEU A 105 12.25 2.20 -4.48
C LEU A 105 12.51 3.55 -3.82
N CYS A 106 11.76 3.88 -2.77
CA CYS A 106 12.00 5.08 -1.97
C CYS A 106 13.42 5.10 -1.41
N LEU A 107 13.81 4.02 -0.73
CA LEU A 107 15.19 3.84 -0.24
C LEU A 107 16.22 4.09 -1.35
N PHE A 108 16.02 3.49 -2.52
CA PHE A 108 16.96 3.64 -3.65
C PHE A 108 17.07 5.10 -4.14
N LEU A 109 15.95 5.80 -4.21
CA LEU A 109 15.92 7.21 -4.65
C LEU A 109 16.51 8.16 -3.60
N GLU A 110 16.46 7.79 -2.33
CA GLU A 110 17.03 8.57 -1.23
C GLU A 110 18.53 8.31 -0.98
N LEU A 111 19.15 7.28 -1.59
CA LEU A 111 20.56 6.94 -1.34
C LEU A 111 21.51 8.10 -1.63
N ASP A 112 21.21 8.92 -2.63
CA ASP A 112 22.00 10.08 -3.03
C ASP A 112 21.40 11.41 -2.50
N SER A 113 20.38 11.35 -1.64
CA SER A 113 19.72 12.52 -1.07
C SER A 113 20.48 13.05 0.16
N ALA A 114 20.44 14.35 0.37
CA ALA A 114 20.88 14.98 1.62
C ALA A 114 19.74 15.08 2.65
N ASP A 115 18.49 14.95 2.20
CA ASP A 115 17.29 15.07 3.03
C ASP A 115 16.58 13.74 3.11
N PHE A 116 16.42 13.23 4.33
CA PHE A 116 15.74 11.97 4.60
C PHE A 116 14.44 12.22 5.36
N ALA A 117 13.35 11.70 4.84
CA ALA A 117 12.05 11.77 5.50
C ALA A 117 11.73 10.47 6.24
N VAL A 118 11.00 10.58 7.36
CA VAL A 118 10.36 9.42 7.97
C VAL A 118 9.07 9.14 7.23
N SER A 119 8.92 7.96 6.67
CA SER A 119 7.75 7.57 5.89
C SER A 119 7.06 6.33 6.44
N ALA A 120 5.74 6.29 6.31
CA ALA A 120 4.91 5.17 6.73
C ALA A 120 3.59 5.18 5.96
N GLY A 121 3.02 4.00 5.75
CA GLY A 121 1.71 3.83 5.13
C GLY A 121 1.58 2.55 4.33
N ALA A 122 0.35 2.05 4.27
CA ALA A 122 0.00 0.95 3.37
C ALA A 122 -0.05 1.39 1.89
N SER A 123 0.21 2.66 1.59
CA SER A 123 -0.07 3.27 0.29
C SER A 123 0.67 2.59 -0.87
N GLY A 124 1.95 2.22 -0.72
CA GLY A 124 2.68 1.45 -1.71
C GLY A 124 1.99 0.13 -2.07
N ALA A 125 1.50 -0.61 -1.05
CA ALA A 125 0.73 -1.83 -1.25
C ALA A 125 -0.65 -1.56 -1.87
N VAL A 126 -1.33 -0.49 -1.46
CA VAL A 126 -2.62 -0.06 -2.02
C VAL A 126 -2.47 0.31 -3.50
N PHE A 127 -1.41 1.02 -3.88
CA PHE A 127 -1.12 1.32 -5.28
C PHE A 127 -0.78 0.06 -6.09
N ALA A 128 -0.11 -0.91 -5.49
CA ALA A 128 0.09 -2.21 -6.13
C ALA A 128 -1.24 -2.95 -6.37
N VAL A 129 -2.16 -2.91 -5.42
CA VAL A 129 -3.53 -3.44 -5.57
C VAL A 129 -4.28 -2.71 -6.68
N MET A 130 -4.16 -1.38 -6.78
CA MET A 130 -4.76 -0.60 -7.88
C MET A 130 -4.20 -0.99 -9.24
N GLY A 131 -2.88 -1.10 -9.37
CA GLY A 131 -2.23 -1.51 -10.62
C GLY A 131 -2.63 -2.91 -11.05
N ALA A 132 -2.67 -3.85 -10.09
CA ALA A 132 -3.16 -5.20 -10.31
C ALA A 132 -4.63 -5.22 -10.77
N MET A 133 -5.47 -4.38 -10.20
CA MET A 133 -6.87 -4.23 -10.60
C MET A 133 -7.00 -3.65 -12.00
N ILE A 134 -6.22 -2.60 -12.35
CA ILE A 134 -6.20 -2.04 -13.70
C ILE A 134 -5.85 -3.14 -14.72
N TYR A 135 -4.80 -3.90 -14.46
CA TYR A 135 -4.40 -5.01 -15.32
C TYR A 135 -5.51 -6.06 -15.45
N ALA A 136 -6.08 -6.48 -14.34
CA ALA A 136 -7.14 -7.49 -14.31
C ALA A 136 -8.38 -7.04 -15.10
N VAL A 137 -8.77 -5.76 -14.97
CA VAL A 137 -9.88 -5.17 -15.74
C VAL A 137 -9.57 -5.12 -17.23
N ILE A 138 -8.34 -4.76 -17.63
CA ILE A 138 -7.93 -4.76 -19.04
C ILE A 138 -8.03 -6.19 -19.62
N ARG A 139 -7.52 -7.19 -18.88
CA ARG A 139 -7.61 -8.60 -19.27
C ARG A 139 -9.05 -9.13 -19.28
N GLY A 140 -9.89 -8.63 -18.39
CA GLY A 140 -11.33 -8.95 -18.27
C GLY A 140 -12.23 -8.20 -19.29
N ARG A 141 -11.66 -7.70 -20.41
CA ARG A 141 -12.38 -6.96 -21.47
C ARG A 141 -13.00 -5.64 -20.97
N GLY A 142 -12.35 -4.98 -20.03
CA GLY A 142 -12.70 -3.63 -19.59
C GLY A 142 -13.52 -3.55 -18.30
N HIS A 143 -13.95 -4.67 -17.74
CA HIS A 143 -14.73 -4.72 -16.48
C HIS A 143 -14.35 -5.91 -15.61
N ILE A 144 -14.40 -5.72 -14.30
CA ILE A 144 -14.44 -6.77 -13.29
C ILE A 144 -15.57 -6.46 -12.33
N GLU A 145 -16.55 -7.35 -12.22
CA GLU A 145 -17.79 -7.10 -11.51
C GLU A 145 -18.46 -5.80 -12.04
N ASP A 146 -18.72 -4.85 -11.19
CA ASP A 146 -19.28 -3.51 -11.50
C ASP A 146 -18.20 -2.43 -11.74
N LEU A 147 -16.91 -2.81 -11.75
CA LEU A 147 -15.79 -1.88 -11.81
C LEU A 147 -15.19 -1.81 -13.21
N SER A 148 -15.10 -0.59 -13.75
CA SER A 148 -14.45 -0.30 -15.03
C SER A 148 -13.01 0.21 -14.84
N ALA A 149 -12.16 0.06 -15.85
CA ALA A 149 -10.80 0.61 -15.84
C ALA A 149 -10.79 2.12 -15.55
N ARG A 150 -11.75 2.86 -16.13
CA ARG A 150 -11.87 4.32 -15.91
C ARG A 150 -12.07 4.66 -14.43
N GLN A 151 -12.92 3.92 -13.72
CA GLN A 151 -13.16 4.15 -12.29
C GLN A 151 -11.90 3.88 -11.47
N VAL A 152 -11.17 2.78 -11.74
CA VAL A 152 -9.93 2.47 -11.04
C VAL A 152 -8.86 3.53 -11.28
N VAL A 153 -8.70 3.99 -12.53
CA VAL A 153 -7.76 5.08 -12.87
C VAL A 153 -8.13 6.39 -12.17
N ILE A 154 -9.42 6.74 -12.12
CA ILE A 154 -9.88 7.92 -11.39
C ILE A 154 -9.57 7.79 -9.88
N MET A 155 -9.82 6.64 -9.29
CA MET A 155 -9.49 6.39 -7.87
C MET A 155 -7.98 6.51 -7.62
N ALA A 156 -7.15 5.95 -8.50
CA ALA A 156 -5.70 6.07 -8.40
C ALA A 156 -5.24 7.53 -8.51
N ALA A 157 -5.80 8.30 -9.45
CA ALA A 157 -5.50 9.72 -9.60
C ALA A 157 -5.89 10.55 -8.37
N PHE A 158 -7.07 10.29 -7.78
CA PHE A 158 -7.46 10.93 -6.52
C PHE A 158 -6.55 10.55 -5.37
N SER A 159 -6.17 9.27 -5.24
CA SER A 159 -5.26 8.83 -4.18
C SER A 159 -3.88 9.46 -4.32
N LEU A 160 -3.36 9.60 -5.53
CA LEU A 160 -2.11 10.34 -5.80
C LEU A 160 -2.26 11.83 -5.41
N TYR A 161 -3.34 12.47 -5.82
CA TYR A 161 -3.59 13.88 -5.48
C TYR A 161 -3.60 14.11 -3.96
N PHE A 162 -4.31 13.27 -3.21
CA PHE A 162 -4.31 13.34 -1.75
C PHE A 162 -2.93 13.03 -1.14
N GLY A 163 -2.17 12.11 -1.74
CA GLY A 163 -0.80 11.83 -1.34
C GLY A 163 0.12 13.05 -1.50
N PHE A 164 -0.02 13.81 -2.59
CA PHE A 164 0.76 15.03 -2.82
C PHE A 164 0.39 16.19 -1.89
N THR A 165 -0.81 16.19 -1.34
CA THR A 165 -1.30 17.26 -0.46
C THR A 165 -1.18 16.95 1.02
N SER A 166 -0.76 15.71 1.38
CA SER A 166 -0.62 15.25 2.76
C SER A 166 0.85 15.19 3.17
N GLU A 167 1.17 15.73 4.37
CA GLU A 167 2.51 15.61 4.94
C GLU A 167 2.83 14.16 5.31
N GLY A 168 4.09 13.75 5.18
CA GLY A 168 4.57 12.40 5.53
C GLY A 168 4.20 11.30 4.55
N VAL A 169 3.67 11.63 3.36
CA VAL A 169 3.34 10.68 2.30
C VAL A 169 4.42 10.65 1.24
N ASP A 170 4.99 9.48 1.02
CA ASP A 170 6.02 9.25 0.00
C ASP A 170 5.42 8.87 -1.34
N ASN A 171 5.47 9.82 -2.28
CA ASN A 171 4.95 9.61 -3.63
C ASN A 171 5.81 8.67 -4.48
N ALA A 172 7.08 8.47 -4.15
CA ALA A 172 7.94 7.51 -4.83
C ALA A 172 7.48 6.07 -4.53
N ALA A 173 7.07 5.79 -3.28
CA ALA A 173 6.49 4.50 -2.90
C ALA A 173 5.18 4.21 -3.66
N HIS A 174 4.37 5.23 -3.93
CA HIS A 174 3.12 5.11 -4.70
C HIS A 174 3.39 4.67 -6.14
N VAL A 175 4.31 5.38 -6.81
CA VAL A 175 4.70 5.07 -8.20
C VAL A 175 5.37 3.68 -8.26
N GLY A 176 6.23 3.35 -7.30
CA GLY A 176 6.89 2.06 -7.21
C GLY A 176 5.90 0.89 -7.08
N GLY A 177 4.93 1.01 -6.18
CA GLY A 177 3.87 0.01 -6.00
C GLY A 177 3.06 -0.22 -7.28
N LEU A 178 2.67 0.87 -7.94
CA LEU A 178 1.91 0.82 -9.20
C LEU A 178 2.70 0.12 -10.32
N ILE A 179 3.96 0.49 -10.54
CA ILE A 179 4.82 -0.08 -11.59
C ILE A 179 5.08 -1.57 -11.33
N LEU A 180 5.46 -1.95 -10.11
CA LEU A 180 5.75 -3.33 -9.75
C LEU A 180 4.56 -4.26 -10.01
N SER A 181 3.35 -3.82 -9.70
CA SER A 181 2.17 -4.64 -9.93
C SER A 181 1.87 -4.84 -11.41
N LEU A 182 2.09 -3.83 -12.26
CA LEU A 182 1.92 -3.94 -13.70
C LEU A 182 2.93 -4.90 -14.34
N ILE A 183 4.16 -4.95 -13.83
CA ILE A 183 5.22 -5.85 -14.33
C ILE A 183 4.97 -7.28 -13.85
N HIS A 184 4.69 -7.50 -12.58
CA HIS A 184 4.59 -8.84 -11.98
C HIS A 184 3.38 -9.64 -12.50
N ILE A 185 2.27 -8.96 -12.84
CA ILE A 185 1.06 -9.61 -13.36
C ILE A 185 1.14 -9.84 -14.88
N SER A 186 2.02 -9.11 -15.58
CA SER A 186 2.21 -9.28 -17.04
C SER A 186 3.01 -10.51 -17.42
N GLU A 187 3.72 -11.17 -16.50
CA GLU A 187 4.39 -12.45 -16.81
C GLU A 187 3.34 -13.55 -17.03
N PRO A 188 3.27 -14.14 -18.25
CA PRO A 188 2.37 -15.27 -18.47
C PRO A 188 2.87 -16.44 -17.63
N THR A 189 2.06 -16.88 -16.65
CA THR A 189 2.22 -18.24 -16.10
C THR A 189 2.08 -19.18 -17.29
N ARG A 190 3.22 -19.65 -17.81
CA ARG A 190 3.26 -20.77 -18.76
C ARG A 190 2.75 -22.00 -17.99
N HIS A 191 1.53 -22.40 -18.31
CA HIS A 191 1.03 -23.75 -18.10
C HIS A 191 0.83 -24.39 -19.46
#